data_d79ae1c58d26e92efbbdeca9c5dd6869
#
_entry.id   d79ae1c58d26e92efbbdeca9c5dd6869
#
_cell.length_a   1.000
_cell.length_b   1.000
_cell.length_c   1.000
_cell.angle_alpha   90.00
_cell.angle_beta   90.00
_cell.angle_gamma   90.00
#
_symmetry.space_group_name_H-M   'P 1'
#
loop_
_entity.id
_entity.type
_entity.pdbx_description
1 polymer ?
#
loop_
_entity_poly.entity_id
_entity_poly.type
_entity_poly.pdbx_seq_one_letter_code
_entity_poly.pdbx_strand_id
1 'polypeptide(L)'
;MSVFFYGCITLDGYLADKNHNLDWLFQTGDAEETDYENFYHSMNVTIMGKRTFNEIEKMDNADSIYSTTENYVITHSKSVSVRGFTPVSCDIVEFVKQFEKEKNIWIVGGGTILAPLLDNDMIDNMIIQIAPVLLGKGIPLFSQEESLKRFYLKEVKQYGQFAELIYTKIQS
;
A
#
# COMPACT_ATOMS: atom_id res chain seq x y z
N MET A 1 -13.06 11.39 -4.52
CA MET A 1 -12.36 10.18 -4.05
C MET A 1 -11.14 10.01 -4.91
N SER A 2 -10.00 9.87 -4.27
CA SER A 2 -8.76 9.48 -4.93
C SER A 2 -8.17 8.28 -4.19
N VAL A 3 -7.83 7.24 -4.93
CA VAL A 3 -7.25 6.00 -4.39
C VAL A 3 -5.76 5.97 -4.67
N PHE A 4 -5.00 5.82 -3.61
CA PHE A 4 -3.54 5.83 -3.62
C PHE A 4 -3.01 4.46 -3.24
N PHE A 5 -1.94 4.05 -3.89
CA PHE A 5 -1.02 3.05 -3.37
C PHE A 5 0.30 3.74 -3.03
N TYR A 6 0.85 3.46 -1.86
CA TYR A 6 2.19 3.87 -1.45
C TYR A 6 2.90 2.69 -0.83
N GLY A 7 4.05 2.32 -1.36
CA GLY A 7 4.81 1.18 -0.86
C GLY A 7 6.22 1.10 -1.43
N CYS A 8 7.04 0.25 -0.80
CA CYS A 8 8.40 -0.01 -1.23
C CYS A 8 8.52 -1.42 -1.81
N ILE A 9 9.31 -1.54 -2.87
CA ILE A 9 9.64 -2.81 -3.52
C ILE A 9 11.15 -2.95 -3.71
N THR A 10 11.58 -4.18 -3.92
CA THR A 10 12.94 -4.44 -4.40
C THR A 10 13.10 -4.05 -5.86
N LEU A 11 14.33 -3.92 -6.33
CA LEU A 11 14.65 -3.60 -7.73
C LEU A 11 14.05 -4.61 -8.72
N ASP A 12 13.88 -5.87 -8.30
CA ASP A 12 13.23 -6.93 -9.07
C ASP A 12 11.73 -7.11 -8.78
N GLY A 13 11.09 -6.13 -8.12
CA GLY A 13 9.64 -5.97 -8.05
C GLY A 13 8.91 -6.71 -6.93
N TYR A 14 9.60 -7.13 -5.88
CA TYR A 14 9.00 -7.84 -4.76
C TYR A 14 8.70 -6.92 -3.57
N LEU A 15 7.51 -7.13 -2.95
CA LEU A 15 7.12 -6.49 -1.68
C LEU A 15 7.80 -7.12 -0.47
N ALA A 16 8.01 -8.42 -0.51
CA ALA A 16 8.57 -9.19 0.59
C ALA A 16 9.31 -10.42 0.06
N ASP A 17 10.11 -11.05 0.89
CA ASP A 17 10.68 -12.35 0.57
C ASP A 17 9.57 -13.44 0.53
N LYS A 18 9.96 -14.69 0.18
CA LYS A 18 9.03 -15.83 0.10
C LYS A 18 8.39 -16.20 1.45
N ASN A 19 8.97 -15.75 2.56
CA ASN A 19 8.48 -15.98 3.92
C ASN A 19 7.72 -14.77 4.47
N HIS A 20 7.47 -13.76 3.63
CA HIS A 20 6.84 -12.47 3.97
C HIS A 20 7.69 -11.55 4.87
N ASN A 21 9.01 -11.74 4.96
CA ASN A 21 9.89 -10.86 5.72
C ASN A 21 10.24 -9.60 4.94
N LEU A 22 10.45 -8.52 5.68
CA LEU A 22 10.82 -7.19 5.19
C LEU A 22 12.22 -6.78 5.64
N ASP A 23 13.06 -7.72 6.09
CA ASP A 23 14.41 -7.42 6.62
C ASP A 23 15.26 -6.64 5.64
N TRP A 24 15.13 -6.93 4.35
CA TRP A 24 15.80 -6.21 3.28
C TRP A 24 15.47 -4.71 3.26
N LEU A 25 14.22 -4.33 3.61
CA LEU A 25 13.77 -2.95 3.64
C LEU A 25 14.43 -2.20 4.81
N PHE A 26 14.35 -2.76 6.01
CA PHE A 26 14.92 -2.17 7.22
C PHE A 26 16.45 -2.08 7.18
N GLN A 27 17.13 -2.95 6.41
CA GLN A 27 18.59 -2.92 6.21
C GLN A 27 19.04 -1.91 5.14
N THR A 28 18.11 -1.41 4.31
CA THR A 28 18.45 -0.49 3.19
C THR A 28 18.56 0.96 3.65
N GLY A 29 17.77 1.40 4.64
CA GLY A 29 17.77 2.77 5.14
C GLY A 29 16.52 3.11 5.92
N ASP A 30 16.46 4.32 6.47
CA ASP A 30 15.37 4.82 7.29
C ASP A 30 14.30 5.54 6.46
N ALA A 31 13.05 5.37 6.85
CA ALA A 31 11.90 6.04 6.25
C ALA A 31 11.82 7.54 6.61
N GLU A 32 12.61 8.00 7.59
CA GLU A 32 12.60 9.40 8.07
C GLU A 32 13.02 10.41 7.01
N GLU A 33 13.74 9.98 5.97
CA GLU A 33 14.15 10.84 4.86
C GLU A 33 13.04 11.01 3.79
N THR A 34 11.92 10.30 3.91
CA THR A 34 10.86 10.29 2.89
C THR A 34 9.77 11.34 3.16
N ASP A 35 8.94 11.64 2.16
CA ASP A 35 7.77 12.51 2.30
C ASP A 35 6.53 11.76 2.86
N TYR A 36 6.76 10.65 3.56
CA TYR A 36 5.71 9.76 4.07
C TYR A 36 4.73 10.47 5.01
N GLU A 37 5.22 11.30 5.93
CA GLU A 37 4.37 12.01 6.89
C GLU A 37 3.38 12.95 6.20
N ASN A 38 3.82 13.73 5.21
CA ASN A 38 2.94 14.60 4.45
C ASN A 38 1.93 13.79 3.63
N PHE A 39 2.36 12.68 3.04
CA PHE A 39 1.46 11.76 2.36
C PHE A 39 0.41 11.23 3.33
N TYR A 40 0.81 10.66 4.47
CA TYR A 40 -0.10 10.08 5.45
C TYR A 40 -1.13 11.11 5.96
N HIS A 41 -0.70 12.32 6.31
CA HIS A 41 -1.60 13.37 6.77
C HIS A 41 -2.61 13.85 5.70
N SER A 42 -2.36 13.57 4.44
CA SER A 42 -3.31 13.85 3.36
C SER A 42 -4.37 12.76 3.15
N MET A 43 -4.25 11.63 3.84
CA MET A 43 -5.18 10.49 3.74
C MET A 43 -6.32 10.58 4.76
N ASN A 44 -7.49 10.08 4.37
CA ASN A 44 -8.67 9.98 5.24
C ASN A 44 -8.91 8.54 5.68
N VAL A 45 -8.55 7.58 4.84
CA VAL A 45 -8.85 6.16 5.01
C VAL A 45 -7.61 5.34 4.69
N THR A 46 -7.34 4.31 5.51
CA THR A 46 -6.37 3.27 5.17
C THR A 46 -7.08 1.93 5.00
N ILE A 47 -6.70 1.18 3.97
CA ILE A 47 -7.22 -0.16 3.73
C ILE A 47 -6.05 -1.13 3.54
N MET A 48 -6.08 -2.24 4.25
CA MET A 48 -5.05 -3.26 4.18
C MET A 48 -5.60 -4.67 4.23
N GLY A 49 -4.84 -5.62 3.70
CA GLY A 49 -5.13 -7.04 3.85
C GLY A 49 -4.71 -7.56 5.22
N LYS A 50 -5.26 -8.70 5.63
CA LYS A 50 -4.97 -9.32 6.94
C LYS A 50 -3.48 -9.58 7.17
N ARG A 51 -2.71 -9.93 6.14
CA ARG A 51 -1.26 -10.16 6.29
C ARG A 51 -0.50 -8.88 6.63
N THR A 52 -0.78 -7.78 5.93
CA THR A 52 -0.21 -6.46 6.23
C THR A 52 -0.59 -6.02 7.64
N PHE A 53 -1.84 -6.20 8.03
CA PHE A 53 -2.29 -5.93 9.38
C PHE A 53 -1.53 -6.75 10.44
N ASN A 54 -1.24 -8.03 10.19
CA ASN A 54 -0.48 -8.86 11.14
C ASN A 54 0.95 -8.36 11.37
N GLU A 55 1.56 -7.66 10.42
CA GLU A 55 2.87 -7.02 10.63
C GLU A 55 2.72 -5.76 11.49
N ILE A 56 1.68 -4.96 11.25
CA ILE A 56 1.38 -3.78 12.08
C ILE A 56 1.06 -4.18 13.53
N GLU A 57 0.28 -5.25 13.72
CA GLU A 57 -0.08 -5.79 15.04
C GLU A 57 1.14 -6.11 15.93
N LYS A 58 2.30 -6.40 15.35
CA LYS A 58 3.55 -6.71 16.07
C LYS A 58 4.32 -5.46 16.51
N MET A 59 3.94 -4.27 16.03
CA MET A 59 4.63 -3.03 16.34
C MET A 59 4.21 -2.49 17.70
N ASP A 60 5.15 -1.93 18.45
CA ASP A 60 4.88 -1.35 19.78
C ASP A 60 3.86 -0.18 19.73
N ASN A 61 3.77 0.51 18.59
CA ASN A 61 2.87 1.64 18.36
C ASN A 61 1.63 1.29 17.52
N ALA A 62 1.27 0.01 17.40
CA ALA A 62 0.18 -0.46 16.55
C ALA A 62 -1.14 0.30 16.74
N ASP A 63 -1.50 0.64 17.99
CA ASP A 63 -2.74 1.36 18.33
C ASP A 63 -2.76 2.83 17.87
N SER A 64 -1.63 3.40 17.50
CA SER A 64 -1.48 4.82 17.17
C SER A 64 -0.90 5.09 15.79
N ILE A 65 -0.38 4.08 15.11
CA ILE A 65 0.34 4.24 13.83
C ILE A 65 -0.51 4.92 12.74
N TYR A 66 -1.84 4.70 12.76
CA TYR A 66 -2.80 5.31 11.82
C TYR A 66 -3.92 6.04 12.57
N SER A 67 -3.53 6.91 13.53
CA SER A 67 -4.47 7.58 14.45
C SER A 67 -5.35 8.65 13.80
N THR A 68 -4.99 9.16 12.61
CA THR A 68 -5.71 10.23 11.92
C THR A 68 -6.62 9.74 10.78
N THR A 69 -6.63 8.44 10.53
CA THR A 69 -7.40 7.81 9.43
C THR A 69 -8.46 6.85 9.97
N GLU A 70 -9.49 6.59 9.16
CA GLU A 70 -10.39 5.45 9.33
C GLU A 70 -9.67 4.20 8.79
N ASN A 71 -9.48 3.15 9.63
CA ASN A 71 -8.62 2.02 9.29
C ASN A 71 -9.43 0.75 9.09
N TYR A 72 -9.25 0.10 7.93
CA TYR A 72 -10.00 -1.09 7.56
C TYR A 72 -9.07 -2.25 7.20
N VAL A 73 -9.43 -3.44 7.67
CA VAL A 73 -8.71 -4.69 7.40
C VAL A 73 -9.61 -5.62 6.60
N ILE A 74 -9.24 -5.91 5.36
CA ILE A 74 -9.95 -6.89 4.54
C ILE A 74 -9.63 -8.29 5.06
N THR A 75 -10.63 -8.93 5.66
CA THR A 75 -10.48 -10.21 6.34
C THR A 75 -11.82 -10.91 6.54
N HIS A 76 -11.82 -12.24 6.62
CA HIS A 76 -12.98 -13.02 7.04
C HIS A 76 -13.13 -13.12 8.57
N SER A 77 -12.16 -12.64 9.33
CA SER A 77 -12.24 -12.59 10.80
C SER A 77 -13.28 -11.58 11.25
N LYS A 78 -14.08 -11.95 12.27
CA LYS A 78 -15.13 -11.06 12.82
C LYS A 78 -14.57 -9.90 13.66
N SER A 79 -13.34 -10.03 14.12
CA SER A 79 -12.65 -9.01 14.94
C SER A 79 -11.17 -8.97 14.61
N VAL A 80 -10.55 -7.85 14.95
CA VAL A 80 -9.09 -7.62 14.93
C VAL A 80 -8.65 -7.16 16.31
N SER A 81 -7.39 -7.39 16.65
CA SER A 81 -6.84 -7.20 17.99
C SER A 81 -6.47 -5.76 18.31
N VAL A 82 -6.10 -4.98 17.29
CA VAL A 82 -5.61 -3.61 17.44
C VAL A 82 -6.78 -2.63 17.45
N ARG A 83 -6.81 -1.74 18.44
CA ARG A 83 -7.82 -0.69 18.55
C ARG A 83 -7.71 0.29 17.38
N GLY A 84 -8.85 0.79 16.90
CA GLY A 84 -8.89 1.76 15.79
C GLY A 84 -8.94 1.11 14.41
N PHE A 85 -8.93 -0.22 14.32
CA PHE A 85 -9.09 -0.96 13.07
C PHE A 85 -10.44 -1.67 13.01
N THR A 86 -11.06 -1.64 11.85
CA THR A 86 -12.36 -2.28 11.58
C THR A 86 -12.19 -3.44 10.59
N PRO A 87 -12.56 -4.68 10.96
CA PRO A 87 -12.54 -5.80 10.03
C PRO A 87 -13.67 -5.68 9.01
N VAL A 88 -13.38 -5.98 7.74
CA VAL A 88 -14.31 -5.93 6.62
C VAL A 88 -14.24 -7.23 5.85
N SER A 89 -15.39 -7.90 5.71
CA SER A 89 -15.54 -9.17 4.99
C SER A 89 -16.42 -8.98 3.75
N CYS A 90 -15.93 -8.21 2.78
CA CYS A 90 -16.57 -8.07 1.48
C CYS A 90 -15.50 -7.93 0.39
N ASP A 91 -15.95 -7.91 -0.86
CA ASP A 91 -15.09 -7.62 -2.01
C ASP A 91 -14.50 -6.22 -1.89
N ILE A 92 -13.19 -6.08 -2.15
CA ILE A 92 -12.47 -4.81 -1.99
C ILE A 92 -12.93 -3.75 -2.98
N VAL A 93 -13.29 -4.13 -4.21
CA VAL A 93 -13.78 -3.22 -5.25
C VAL A 93 -15.12 -2.61 -4.83
N GLU A 94 -16.03 -3.46 -4.35
CA GLU A 94 -17.33 -3.00 -3.86
C GLU A 94 -17.20 -2.18 -2.56
N PHE A 95 -16.23 -2.50 -1.71
CA PHE A 95 -15.99 -1.73 -0.50
C PHE A 95 -15.48 -0.32 -0.80
N VAL A 96 -14.50 -0.18 -1.69
CA VAL A 96 -13.93 1.13 -2.06
C VAL A 96 -14.96 2.03 -2.72
N LYS A 97 -15.89 1.49 -3.51
CA LYS A 97 -16.98 2.27 -4.15
C LYS A 97 -17.95 2.94 -3.16
N GLN A 98 -17.99 2.50 -1.90
CA GLN A 98 -18.90 3.04 -0.89
C GLN A 98 -18.44 4.37 -0.30
N PHE A 99 -17.18 4.75 -0.50
CA PHE A 99 -16.65 5.99 0.06
C PHE A 99 -17.07 7.24 -0.74
N GLU A 100 -17.20 8.34 -0.03
CA GLU A 100 -17.54 9.65 -0.59
C GLU A 100 -16.46 10.17 -1.54
N LYS A 101 -16.88 11.00 -2.51
CA LYS A 101 -15.98 11.48 -3.58
C LYS A 101 -14.82 12.35 -3.11
N GLU A 102 -14.91 12.96 -1.94
CA GLU A 102 -13.86 13.83 -1.38
C GLU A 102 -12.80 13.07 -0.55
N LYS A 103 -13.02 11.78 -0.27
CA LYS A 103 -12.07 10.99 0.54
C LYS A 103 -10.83 10.59 -0.24
N ASN A 104 -9.68 10.72 0.40
CA ASN A 104 -8.42 10.13 -0.04
C ASN A 104 -8.21 8.79 0.67
N ILE A 105 -8.08 7.72 -0.11
CA ILE A 105 -7.98 6.34 0.37
C ILE A 105 -6.57 5.82 0.06
N TRP A 106 -5.87 5.40 1.08
CA TRP A 106 -4.58 4.73 0.93
C TRP A 106 -4.74 3.22 1.03
N ILE A 107 -4.39 2.53 -0.04
CA ILE A 107 -4.22 1.07 -0.05
C ILE A 107 -2.81 0.78 0.47
N VAL A 108 -2.73 0.40 1.74
CA VAL A 108 -1.45 0.13 2.42
C VAL A 108 -0.78 -1.12 1.84
N GLY A 109 -1.58 -2.11 1.44
CA GLY A 109 -1.12 -3.36 0.85
C GLY A 109 -1.92 -4.56 1.39
N GLY A 110 -1.64 -5.82 1.08
CA GLY A 110 -0.66 -6.37 0.13
C GLY A 110 -1.15 -6.45 -1.32
N GLY A 111 -0.33 -7.07 -2.15
CA GLY A 111 -0.63 -7.22 -3.58
C GLY A 111 -1.98 -7.85 -3.89
N THR A 112 -2.47 -8.75 -3.04
CA THR A 112 -3.78 -9.43 -3.23
C THR A 112 -4.98 -8.48 -3.15
N ILE A 113 -4.89 -7.35 -2.44
CA ILE A 113 -5.96 -6.34 -2.43
C ILE A 113 -5.70 -5.23 -3.46
N LEU A 114 -4.46 -5.03 -3.86
CA LEU A 114 -4.10 -4.08 -4.91
C LEU A 114 -4.50 -4.59 -6.30
N ALA A 115 -4.29 -5.87 -6.60
CA ALA A 115 -4.54 -6.45 -7.91
C ALA A 115 -5.98 -6.23 -8.41
N PRO A 116 -7.06 -6.59 -7.68
CA PRO A 116 -8.42 -6.36 -8.14
C PRO A 116 -8.76 -4.87 -8.30
N LEU A 117 -8.15 -3.97 -7.54
CA LEU A 117 -8.33 -2.53 -7.72
C LEU A 117 -7.65 -2.03 -9.00
N LEU A 118 -6.48 -2.56 -9.33
CA LEU A 118 -5.80 -2.28 -10.61
C LEU A 118 -6.63 -2.81 -11.80
N ASP A 119 -7.14 -4.05 -11.71
CA ASP A 119 -7.95 -4.65 -12.77
C ASP A 119 -9.20 -3.84 -13.06
N ASN A 120 -9.80 -3.24 -12.03
CA ASN A 120 -10.99 -2.39 -12.14
C ASN A 120 -10.68 -0.89 -12.33
N ASP A 121 -9.45 -0.51 -12.66
CA ASP A 121 -9.03 0.88 -12.90
C ASP A 121 -9.31 1.83 -11.72
N MET A 122 -9.24 1.34 -10.49
CA MET A 122 -9.59 2.10 -9.30
C MET A 122 -8.39 2.76 -8.60
N ILE A 123 -7.17 2.50 -9.02
CA ILE A 123 -5.97 3.16 -8.47
C ILE A 123 -5.70 4.42 -9.28
N ASP A 124 -5.82 5.59 -8.64
CA ASP A 124 -5.61 6.88 -9.27
C ASP A 124 -4.14 7.31 -9.20
N ASN A 125 -3.45 7.00 -8.11
CA ASN A 125 -2.06 7.38 -7.88
C ASN A 125 -1.27 6.23 -7.30
N MET A 126 -0.03 6.05 -7.75
CA MET A 126 0.93 5.11 -7.18
C MET A 126 2.21 5.83 -6.81
N ILE A 127 2.65 5.67 -5.58
CA ILE A 127 3.94 6.10 -5.07
C ILE A 127 4.73 4.85 -4.76
N ILE A 128 5.76 4.57 -5.55
CA ILE A 128 6.53 3.34 -5.46
C ILE A 128 7.98 3.69 -5.15
N GLN A 129 8.44 3.29 -3.99
CA GLN A 129 9.84 3.32 -3.64
C GLN A 129 10.53 2.05 -4.12
N ILE A 130 11.69 2.17 -4.72
CA ILE A 130 12.51 1.07 -5.19
C ILE A 130 13.80 1.04 -4.39
N ALA A 131 13.99 -0.03 -3.63
CA ALA A 131 15.25 -0.30 -2.93
C ALA A 131 16.26 -0.96 -3.87
N PRO A 132 17.58 -0.68 -3.71
CA PRO A 132 18.64 -1.29 -4.52
C PRO A 132 18.94 -2.73 -4.08
N VAL A 133 17.93 -3.57 -4.01
CA VAL A 133 17.98 -4.96 -3.52
C VAL A 133 17.38 -5.90 -4.56
N LEU A 134 18.01 -7.05 -4.76
CA LEU A 134 17.50 -8.16 -5.57
C LEU A 134 17.22 -9.34 -4.66
N LEU A 135 15.98 -9.82 -4.64
CA LEU A 135 15.58 -11.01 -3.88
C LEU A 135 15.60 -12.29 -4.74
N GLY A 136 15.44 -12.15 -6.05
CA GLY A 136 15.36 -13.28 -6.98
C GLY A 136 14.05 -14.07 -6.87
N LYS A 137 13.46 -14.18 -5.67
CA LYS A 137 12.16 -14.83 -5.40
C LYS A 137 11.50 -14.16 -4.20
N GLY A 138 10.23 -13.83 -4.33
CA GLY A 138 9.47 -13.18 -3.27
C GLY A 138 7.99 -13.04 -3.61
N ILE A 139 7.31 -12.20 -2.85
CA ILE A 139 5.92 -11.82 -3.04
C ILE A 139 5.89 -10.60 -3.97
N PRO A 140 5.40 -10.72 -5.21
CA PRO A 140 5.39 -9.61 -6.14
C PRO A 140 4.39 -8.53 -5.71
N LEU A 141 4.69 -7.27 -6.04
CA LEU A 141 3.72 -6.18 -5.88
C LEU A 141 2.57 -6.33 -6.88
N PHE A 142 2.89 -6.55 -8.13
CA PHE A 142 1.91 -6.63 -9.21
C PHE A 142 1.57 -8.08 -9.56
N SER A 143 0.31 -8.42 -9.37
CA SER A 143 -0.26 -9.73 -9.68
C SER A 143 -1.66 -9.61 -10.30
N GLN A 144 -1.94 -8.48 -10.97
CA GLN A 144 -3.20 -8.29 -11.70
C GLN A 144 -3.31 -9.30 -12.83
N GLU A 145 -4.55 -9.73 -13.10
CA GLU A 145 -4.87 -10.73 -14.14
C GLU A 145 -5.20 -10.09 -15.49
N GLU A 146 -5.78 -8.88 -15.44
CA GLU A 146 -6.17 -8.14 -16.63
C GLU A 146 -4.95 -7.51 -17.33
N SER A 147 -5.17 -7.23 -18.61
CA SER A 147 -4.14 -6.78 -19.52
C SER A 147 -3.53 -5.43 -19.17
N LEU A 148 -2.64 -5.00 -20.01
CA LEU A 148 -1.85 -3.78 -19.96
C LEU A 148 -2.55 -2.57 -19.29
N LYS A 149 -1.98 -2.07 -18.21
CA LYS A 149 -2.32 -0.80 -17.58
C LYS A 149 -1.24 0.24 -17.87
N ARG A 150 -1.63 1.48 -18.09
CA ARG A 150 -0.70 2.59 -18.33
C ARG A 150 -0.92 3.70 -17.33
N PHE A 151 0.20 4.24 -16.83
CA PHE A 151 0.22 5.38 -15.92
C PHE A 151 1.11 6.47 -16.51
N TYR A 152 0.86 7.70 -16.11
CA TYR A 152 1.71 8.84 -16.39
C TYR A 152 2.72 9.02 -15.26
N LEU A 153 4.02 9.05 -15.56
CA LEU A 153 5.07 9.37 -14.60
C LEU A 153 5.01 10.87 -14.30
N LYS A 154 4.64 11.21 -13.07
CA LYS A 154 4.50 12.61 -12.62
C LYS A 154 5.79 13.16 -12.05
N GLU A 155 6.50 12.38 -11.25
CA GLU A 155 7.69 12.82 -10.54
C GLU A 155 8.62 11.65 -10.23
N VAL A 156 9.92 11.95 -10.12
CA VAL A 156 10.95 11.02 -9.62
C VAL A 156 11.71 11.74 -8.52
N LYS A 157 11.84 11.09 -7.37
CA LYS A 157 12.60 11.58 -6.22
C LYS A 157 13.65 10.57 -5.80
N GLN A 158 14.65 11.03 -5.06
CA GLN A 158 15.62 10.17 -4.41
C GLN A 158 15.62 10.46 -2.91
N TYR A 159 15.53 9.41 -2.13
CA TYR A 159 15.64 9.46 -0.67
C TYR A 159 16.70 8.45 -0.22
N GLY A 160 17.87 8.94 0.16
CA GLY A 160 19.00 8.08 0.47
C GLY A 160 19.30 7.11 -0.67
N GLN A 161 19.13 5.82 -0.45
CA GLN A 161 19.32 4.76 -1.44
C GLN A 161 18.05 4.39 -2.23
N PHE A 162 16.89 4.99 -1.90
CA PHE A 162 15.63 4.69 -2.55
C PHE A 162 15.36 5.63 -3.73
N ALA A 163 14.90 5.07 -4.85
CA ALA A 163 14.25 5.83 -5.91
C ALA A 163 12.74 5.82 -5.69
N GLU A 164 12.12 6.98 -5.59
CA GLU A 164 10.67 7.11 -5.49
C GLU A 164 10.07 7.56 -6.82
N LEU A 165 9.12 6.77 -7.32
CA LEU A 165 8.41 7.03 -8.57
C LEU A 165 6.95 7.36 -8.25
N ILE A 166 6.49 8.53 -8.69
CA ILE A 166 5.12 8.98 -8.50
C ILE A 166 4.39 8.91 -9.83
N TYR A 167 3.38 8.05 -9.88
CA TYR A 167 2.54 7.83 -11.06
C TYR A 167 1.11 8.27 -10.81
N THR A 168 0.44 8.72 -11.85
CA THR A 168 -1.00 8.99 -11.85
C THR A 168 -1.66 8.25 -13.01
N LYS A 169 -2.91 7.86 -12.80
CA LYS A 169 -3.73 7.21 -13.83
C LYS A 169 -3.89 8.12 -15.05
N ILE A 170 -3.77 7.55 -16.24
CA ILE A 170 -4.10 8.26 -17.48
C ILE A 170 -5.62 8.40 -17.54
N GLN A 171 -6.11 9.64 -17.55
CA GLN A 171 -7.53 9.89 -17.80
C GLN A 171 -7.83 9.55 -19.26
N SER A 172 -8.77 8.63 -19.45
CA SER A 172 -9.32 8.27 -20.76
C SER A 172 -10.33 9.30 -21.25
#